data_a89ca78d14d927c33969ad5da37c6910
#
_entry.id   a89ca78d14d927c33969ad5da37c6910
#
_cell.length_a   1.000
_cell.length_b   1.000
_cell.length_c   1.000
_cell.angle_alpha   90.00
_cell.angle_beta   90.00
_cell.angle_gamma   90.00
#
_symmetry.space_group_name_H-M   'P 1'
#
loop_
_entity.id
_entity.type
_entity.pdbx_description
1 polymer ?
#
loop_
_entity_poly.entity_id
_entity_poly.type
_entity_poly.pdbx_seq_one_letter_code
_entity_poly.pdbx_strand_id
1 'polypeptide(L)'
;RGDMMKKRIYWKTVWNTMLHSKGRFLSIMLLMFLGSFTFIGLKVTKPNMQKLATDYLQAHQTADLFVTAHYGFSQADQTELKNIKGADVEFGKVSDMTIEGTDDAMRVFSNSQSISTYQLERGRFPKETDEIALTSSLRKKYKIGDTLIFESSKKSNLKMKEFKIVGFINSSEIWFTLNLGSSTAGDGTLASYGIVSSS
;
A
#
# COMPACT_ATOMS: atom_id res chain seq x y z
N ARG A 1 -24.25 -46.14 -45.50
CA ARG A 1 -24.29 -47.03 -44.30
C ARG A 1 -22.90 -47.48 -43.84
N GLY A 2 -21.90 -47.65 -44.78
CA GLY A 2 -20.54 -48.08 -44.44
C GLY A 2 -19.68 -47.06 -43.65
N ASP A 3 -19.90 -45.76 -43.82
CA ASP A 3 -19.09 -44.67 -43.21
C ASP A 3 -19.39 -44.44 -41.73
N MET A 4 -20.64 -44.59 -41.34
CA MET A 4 -21.04 -44.51 -39.93
C MET A 4 -20.53 -45.68 -39.10
N MET A 5 -20.45 -46.86 -39.69
CA MET A 5 -19.95 -48.07 -39.03
C MET A 5 -18.44 -48.02 -38.83
N LYS A 6 -17.67 -47.47 -39.78
CA LYS A 6 -16.23 -47.20 -39.63
C LYS A 6 -15.93 -46.19 -38.55
N LYS A 7 -16.65 -45.07 -38.48
CA LYS A 7 -16.51 -44.07 -37.41
C LYS A 7 -16.75 -44.66 -36.00
N ARG A 8 -17.75 -45.52 -35.87
CA ARG A 8 -18.09 -46.15 -34.59
C ARG A 8 -17.02 -47.12 -34.09
N ILE A 9 -16.38 -47.85 -35.03
CA ILE A 9 -15.27 -48.78 -34.74
C ILE A 9 -14.02 -47.97 -34.33
N TYR A 10 -13.70 -46.87 -35.03
CA TYR A 10 -12.59 -45.97 -34.65
C TYR A 10 -12.74 -45.41 -33.25
N TRP A 11 -13.91 -44.89 -32.90
CA TRP A 11 -14.16 -44.37 -31.56
C TRP A 11 -14.06 -45.45 -30.48
N LYS A 12 -14.54 -46.64 -30.74
CA LYS A 12 -14.46 -47.77 -29.81
C LYS A 12 -13.00 -48.23 -29.60
N THR A 13 -12.18 -48.21 -30.64
CA THR A 13 -10.76 -48.57 -30.57
C THR A 13 -9.98 -47.47 -29.78
N VAL A 14 -10.22 -46.22 -30.09
CA VAL A 14 -9.62 -45.07 -29.33
C VAL A 14 -9.97 -45.15 -27.86
N TRP A 15 -11.25 -45.40 -27.54
CA TRP A 15 -11.70 -45.50 -26.13
C TRP A 15 -11.08 -46.70 -25.41
N ASN A 16 -10.97 -47.84 -26.08
CA ASN A 16 -10.32 -49.03 -25.52
C ASN A 16 -8.81 -48.85 -25.29
N THR A 17 -8.12 -48.18 -26.23
CA THR A 17 -6.69 -47.83 -26.06
C THR A 17 -6.46 -46.87 -24.93
N MET A 18 -7.35 -45.87 -24.76
CA MET A 18 -7.32 -44.95 -23.61
C MET A 18 -7.51 -45.69 -22.29
N LEU A 19 -8.42 -46.64 -22.22
CA LEU A 19 -8.70 -47.43 -21.01
C LEU A 19 -7.55 -48.36 -20.62
N HIS A 20 -6.75 -48.84 -21.60
CA HIS A 20 -5.57 -49.68 -21.35
C HIS A 20 -4.33 -48.89 -20.94
N SER A 21 -4.24 -47.60 -21.30
CA SER A 21 -3.11 -46.73 -20.99
C SER A 21 -3.51 -45.54 -20.12
N LYS A 22 -4.34 -45.78 -19.09
CA LYS A 22 -4.93 -44.76 -18.22
C LYS A 22 -3.88 -43.78 -17.61
N GLY A 23 -2.75 -44.32 -17.16
CA GLY A 23 -1.70 -43.48 -16.57
C GLY A 23 -1.09 -42.51 -17.55
N ARG A 24 -0.80 -42.95 -18.79
CA ARG A 24 -0.22 -42.10 -19.83
C ARG A 24 -1.20 -41.03 -20.31
N PHE A 25 -2.46 -41.39 -20.48
CA PHE A 25 -3.52 -40.47 -20.86
C PHE A 25 -3.75 -39.41 -19.76
N LEU A 26 -3.84 -39.85 -18.50
CA LEU A 26 -4.03 -38.96 -17.34
C LEU A 26 -2.87 -37.97 -17.18
N SER A 27 -1.63 -38.45 -17.39
CA SER A 27 -0.45 -37.57 -17.32
C SER A 27 -0.47 -36.47 -18.39
N ILE A 28 -0.81 -36.81 -19.64
CA ILE A 28 -0.92 -35.83 -20.72
C ILE A 28 -2.06 -34.83 -20.44
N MET A 29 -3.21 -35.33 -19.99
CA MET A 29 -4.37 -34.51 -19.67
C MET A 29 -4.07 -33.55 -18.51
N LEU A 30 -3.40 -34.05 -17.46
CA LEU A 30 -2.96 -33.20 -16.33
C LEU A 30 -1.95 -32.14 -16.76
N LEU A 31 -1.00 -32.49 -17.63
CA LEU A 31 -0.02 -31.53 -18.14
C LEU A 31 -0.70 -30.41 -18.94
N MET A 32 -1.63 -30.79 -19.83
CA MET A 32 -2.42 -29.82 -20.61
C MET A 32 -3.31 -28.95 -19.74
N PHE A 33 -3.95 -29.56 -18.75
CA PHE A 33 -4.78 -28.85 -17.77
C PHE A 33 -3.94 -27.84 -16.96
N LEU A 34 -2.78 -28.28 -16.44
CA LEU A 34 -1.88 -27.43 -15.66
C LEU A 34 -1.37 -26.26 -16.50
N GLY A 35 -0.96 -26.51 -17.75
CA GLY A 35 -0.52 -25.47 -18.66
C GLY A 35 -1.62 -24.45 -18.97
N SER A 36 -2.82 -24.91 -19.28
CA SER A 36 -3.97 -24.03 -19.54
C SER A 36 -4.39 -23.25 -18.31
N PHE A 37 -4.43 -23.89 -17.14
CA PHE A 37 -4.77 -23.26 -15.88
C PHE A 37 -3.78 -22.15 -15.51
N THR A 38 -2.47 -22.43 -15.64
CA THR A 38 -1.41 -21.46 -15.38
C THR A 38 -1.51 -20.27 -16.33
N PHE A 39 -1.71 -20.53 -17.62
CA PHE A 39 -1.84 -19.48 -18.63
C PHE A 39 -3.05 -18.57 -18.37
N ILE A 40 -4.21 -19.15 -18.10
CA ILE A 40 -5.44 -18.40 -17.79
C ILE A 40 -5.26 -17.62 -16.47
N GLY A 41 -4.69 -18.25 -15.44
CA GLY A 41 -4.40 -17.62 -14.16
C GLY A 41 -3.54 -16.37 -14.32
N LEU A 42 -2.42 -16.48 -15.03
CA LEU A 42 -1.54 -15.33 -15.28
C LEU A 42 -2.22 -14.23 -16.11
N LYS A 43 -3.02 -14.61 -17.11
CA LYS A 43 -3.71 -13.64 -17.97
C LYS A 43 -4.77 -12.83 -17.21
N VAL A 44 -5.44 -13.43 -16.24
CA VAL A 44 -6.49 -12.78 -15.44
C VAL A 44 -5.90 -11.95 -14.28
N THR A 45 -4.75 -12.36 -13.76
CA THR A 45 -4.12 -11.69 -12.60
C THR A 45 -3.77 -10.23 -12.89
N LYS A 46 -3.14 -9.95 -14.03
CA LYS A 46 -2.68 -8.59 -14.38
C LYS A 46 -3.81 -7.55 -14.39
N PRO A 47 -4.92 -7.74 -15.15
CA PRO A 47 -5.99 -6.75 -15.18
C PRO A 47 -6.69 -6.59 -13.82
N ASN A 48 -6.82 -7.66 -13.05
CA ASN A 48 -7.42 -7.60 -11.72
C ASN A 48 -6.55 -6.80 -10.75
N MET A 49 -5.23 -7.01 -10.76
CA MET A 49 -4.30 -6.23 -9.93
C MET A 49 -4.29 -4.75 -10.34
N GLN A 50 -4.28 -4.46 -11.65
CA GLN A 50 -4.34 -3.07 -12.13
C GLN A 50 -5.64 -2.39 -11.70
N LYS A 51 -6.77 -3.08 -11.86
CA LYS A 51 -8.06 -2.53 -11.43
C LYS A 51 -8.08 -2.27 -9.93
N LEU A 52 -7.66 -3.24 -9.11
CA LEU A 52 -7.61 -3.10 -7.65
C LEU A 52 -6.73 -1.92 -7.23
N ALA A 53 -5.56 -1.77 -7.85
CA ALA A 53 -4.66 -0.65 -7.57
C ALA A 53 -5.30 0.68 -7.97
N THR A 54 -5.90 0.77 -9.16
CA THR A 54 -6.56 1.99 -9.63
C THR A 54 -7.74 2.36 -8.74
N ASP A 55 -8.61 1.40 -8.42
CA ASP A 55 -9.76 1.61 -7.54
C ASP A 55 -9.32 2.11 -6.15
N TYR A 56 -8.22 1.56 -5.61
CA TYR A 56 -7.65 1.98 -4.34
C TYR A 56 -7.09 3.41 -4.38
N LEU A 57 -6.31 3.75 -5.41
CA LEU A 57 -5.77 5.09 -5.59
C LEU A 57 -6.87 6.14 -5.75
N GLN A 58 -7.91 5.82 -6.54
CA GLN A 58 -9.06 6.70 -6.73
C GLN A 58 -9.90 6.87 -5.46
N ALA A 59 -10.12 5.79 -4.70
CA ALA A 59 -10.87 5.84 -3.45
C ALA A 59 -10.21 6.74 -2.40
N HIS A 60 -8.88 6.81 -2.41
CA HIS A 60 -8.09 7.64 -1.50
C HIS A 60 -7.67 8.98 -2.11
N GLN A 61 -8.10 9.29 -3.34
CA GLN A 61 -7.73 10.52 -4.06
C GLN A 61 -6.21 10.78 -3.99
N THR A 62 -5.44 9.72 -4.31
CA THR A 62 -3.98 9.79 -4.20
C THR A 62 -3.42 10.89 -5.08
N ALA A 63 -2.54 11.72 -4.52
CA ALA A 63 -1.97 12.87 -5.19
C ALA A 63 -1.13 12.47 -6.40
N ASP A 64 -1.27 13.21 -7.50
CA ASP A 64 -0.42 13.05 -8.68
C ASP A 64 0.97 13.66 -8.48
N LEU A 65 1.06 14.67 -7.60
CA LEU A 65 2.30 15.39 -7.31
C LEU A 65 2.36 15.76 -5.83
N PHE A 66 3.51 15.49 -5.22
CA PHE A 66 3.84 15.90 -3.87
C PHE A 66 5.05 16.84 -3.90
N VAL A 67 4.87 18.06 -3.39
CA VAL A 67 5.91 19.08 -3.37
C VAL A 67 6.23 19.46 -1.93
N THR A 68 7.52 19.41 -1.58
CA THR A 68 8.01 19.82 -0.26
C THR A 68 8.84 21.07 -0.35
N ALA A 69 8.60 22.03 0.56
CA ALA A 69 9.43 23.20 0.73
C ALA A 69 10.12 23.14 2.10
N HIS A 70 11.44 23.25 2.11
CA HIS A 70 12.27 23.09 3.32
C HIS A 70 11.95 24.13 4.42
N TYR A 71 11.50 25.31 4.00
CA TYR A 71 11.11 26.42 4.89
C TYR A 71 9.59 26.66 4.92
N GLY A 72 8.82 25.72 4.35
CA GLY A 72 7.38 25.88 4.16
C GLY A 72 7.03 26.79 2.99
N PHE A 73 5.73 26.94 2.73
CA PHE A 73 5.17 27.81 1.70
C PHE A 73 4.69 29.11 2.36
N SER A 74 5.06 30.26 1.76
CA SER A 74 4.50 31.54 2.18
C SER A 74 3.01 31.63 1.83
N GLN A 75 2.28 32.57 2.42
CA GLN A 75 0.86 32.77 2.06
C GLN A 75 0.67 33.14 0.58
N ALA A 76 1.63 33.86 0.00
CA ALA A 76 1.62 34.21 -1.42
C ALA A 76 1.73 32.95 -2.27
N ASP A 77 2.71 32.07 -1.97
CA ASP A 77 2.91 30.80 -2.67
C ASP A 77 1.67 29.90 -2.55
N GLN A 78 1.07 29.82 -1.36
CA GLN A 78 -0.15 29.03 -1.14
C GLN A 78 -1.33 29.55 -1.96
N THR A 79 -1.44 30.87 -2.09
CA THR A 79 -2.50 31.49 -2.87
C THR A 79 -2.30 31.22 -4.37
N GLU A 80 -1.06 31.31 -4.83
CA GLU A 80 -0.72 31.02 -6.24
C GLU A 80 -0.98 29.55 -6.58
N LEU A 81 -0.55 28.62 -5.72
CA LEU A 81 -0.79 27.20 -5.90
C LEU A 81 -2.28 26.86 -5.92
N LYS A 82 -3.09 27.45 -5.02
CA LYS A 82 -4.56 27.25 -5.02
C LYS A 82 -5.25 27.78 -6.27
N ASN A 83 -4.66 28.75 -6.96
CA ASN A 83 -5.22 29.37 -8.17
C ASN A 83 -4.86 28.59 -9.46
N ILE A 84 -4.12 27.50 -9.38
CA ILE A 84 -3.80 26.65 -10.53
C ILE A 84 -5.11 26.04 -11.05
N LYS A 85 -5.43 26.35 -12.30
CA LYS A 85 -6.67 25.84 -12.94
C LYS A 85 -6.55 24.33 -13.18
N GLY A 86 -7.56 23.59 -12.74
CA GLY A 86 -7.63 22.13 -12.96
C GLY A 86 -6.80 21.29 -12.02
N ALA A 87 -6.32 21.88 -10.92
CA ALA A 87 -5.65 21.17 -9.83
C ALA A 87 -6.35 21.43 -8.50
N ASP A 88 -6.57 20.35 -7.75
CA ASP A 88 -6.96 20.40 -6.34
C ASP A 88 -5.69 20.39 -5.51
N VAL A 89 -5.59 21.30 -4.53
CA VAL A 89 -4.38 21.48 -3.72
C VAL A 89 -4.71 21.38 -2.24
N GLU A 90 -4.05 20.48 -1.53
CA GLU A 90 -4.09 20.35 -0.08
C GLU A 90 -2.70 20.62 0.50
N PHE A 91 -2.65 21.41 1.58
CA PHE A 91 -1.40 21.69 2.30
C PHE A 91 -1.33 20.85 3.56
N GLY A 92 -0.19 20.22 3.77
CA GLY A 92 0.12 19.44 4.94
C GLY A 92 1.46 19.84 5.56
N LYS A 93 1.74 19.26 6.71
CA LYS A 93 3.05 19.37 7.38
C LYS A 93 3.70 17.99 7.39
N VAL A 94 5.01 17.96 7.23
CA VAL A 94 5.81 16.75 7.31
C VAL A 94 7.06 17.03 8.14
N SER A 95 7.43 16.08 8.99
CA SER A 95 8.66 16.15 9.78
C SER A 95 9.23 14.76 9.95
N ASP A 96 10.55 14.63 9.78
CA ASP A 96 11.26 13.41 10.11
C ASP A 96 11.79 13.51 11.54
N MET A 97 11.59 12.45 12.33
CA MET A 97 11.94 12.39 13.74
C MET A 97 12.56 11.04 14.09
N THR A 98 13.48 11.02 15.03
CA THR A 98 14.06 9.79 15.58
C THR A 98 13.23 9.31 16.75
N ILE A 99 12.93 8.03 16.81
CA ILE A 99 12.25 7.42 17.96
C ILE A 99 13.27 7.27 19.09
N GLU A 100 12.92 7.76 20.29
CA GLU A 100 13.80 7.73 21.45
C GLU A 100 14.33 6.33 21.76
N GLY A 101 15.64 6.23 22.00
CA GLY A 101 16.31 4.96 22.28
C GLY A 101 16.53 4.05 21.09
N THR A 102 16.31 4.53 19.87
CA THR A 102 16.61 3.81 18.64
C THR A 102 17.21 4.76 17.59
N ASP A 103 17.81 4.20 16.53
CA ASP A 103 18.24 4.97 15.36
C ASP A 103 17.12 5.03 14.27
N ASP A 104 15.93 4.50 14.57
CA ASP A 104 14.81 4.43 13.66
C ASP A 104 14.24 5.83 13.39
N ALA A 105 14.29 6.30 12.14
CA ALA A 105 13.63 7.53 11.73
C ALA A 105 12.19 7.25 11.32
N MET A 106 11.28 8.11 11.80
CA MET A 106 9.87 8.11 11.45
C MET A 106 9.48 9.41 10.77
N ARG A 107 8.79 9.31 9.63
CA ARG A 107 8.16 10.48 9.01
C ARG A 107 6.75 10.68 9.52
N VAL A 108 6.52 11.84 10.12
CA VAL A 108 5.23 12.22 10.70
C VAL A 108 4.58 13.25 9.79
N PHE A 109 3.37 12.92 9.33
CA PHE A 109 2.54 13.76 8.49
C PHE A 109 1.38 14.36 9.31
N SER A 110 0.88 15.52 8.91
CA SER A 110 -0.46 15.94 9.32
C SER A 110 -1.51 15.10 8.62
N ASN A 111 -2.63 14.80 9.28
CA ASN A 111 -3.71 14.02 8.71
C ASN A 111 -4.36 14.76 7.52
N SER A 112 -4.31 14.19 6.34
CA SER A 112 -4.96 14.70 5.12
C SER A 112 -6.46 14.48 5.19
N GLN A 113 -7.24 15.43 4.65
CA GLN A 113 -8.70 15.39 4.68
C GLN A 113 -9.32 15.01 3.33
N SER A 114 -8.71 15.42 2.23
CA SER A 114 -9.26 15.25 0.88
C SER A 114 -8.32 14.57 -0.09
N ILE A 115 -7.03 14.86 -0.04
CA ILE A 115 -6.04 14.30 -0.98
C ILE A 115 -5.13 13.31 -0.23
N SER A 116 -4.83 12.18 -0.85
CA SER A 116 -4.00 11.12 -0.27
C SER A 116 -4.47 10.66 1.11
N THR A 117 -5.77 10.42 1.23
CA THR A 117 -6.38 10.03 2.51
C THR A 117 -5.85 8.68 2.99
N TYR A 118 -5.74 8.55 4.30
CA TYR A 118 -5.25 7.32 4.92
C TYR A 118 -6.38 6.31 5.14
N GLN A 119 -6.06 5.03 4.97
CA GLN A 119 -6.95 3.94 5.33
C GLN A 119 -6.75 3.58 6.81
N LEU A 120 -7.80 3.67 7.62
CA LEU A 120 -7.76 3.20 9.00
C LEU A 120 -7.86 1.68 9.03
N GLU A 121 -6.85 1.01 9.59
CA GLU A 121 -6.87 -0.46 9.77
C GLU A 121 -7.43 -0.84 11.15
N ARG A 122 -7.02 -0.10 12.19
CA ARG A 122 -7.45 -0.37 13.57
C ARG A 122 -7.41 0.89 14.42
N GLY A 123 -8.33 1.02 15.37
CA GLY A 123 -8.39 2.16 16.28
C GLY A 123 -9.15 3.35 15.68
N ARG A 124 -8.60 4.54 15.78
CA ARG A 124 -9.17 5.77 15.22
C ARG A 124 -8.08 6.72 14.72
N PHE A 125 -8.49 7.71 13.93
CA PHE A 125 -7.60 8.82 13.57
C PHE A 125 -7.30 9.72 14.78
N PRO A 126 -6.09 10.35 14.81
CA PRO A 126 -5.73 11.34 15.82
C PRO A 126 -6.69 12.53 15.78
N LYS A 127 -7.15 12.97 16.95
CA LYS A 127 -8.00 14.16 17.12
C LYS A 127 -7.29 15.23 17.93
N GLU A 128 -6.58 14.80 18.98
CA GLU A 128 -5.85 15.67 19.86
C GLU A 128 -4.40 15.86 19.37
N THR A 129 -3.73 16.91 19.86
CA THR A 129 -2.37 17.25 19.43
C THR A 129 -1.30 16.28 19.92
N ASP A 130 -1.59 15.52 20.97
CA ASP A 130 -0.73 14.50 21.58
C ASP A 130 -1.03 13.08 21.08
N GLU A 131 -1.82 12.94 20.03
CA GLU A 131 -2.20 11.65 19.46
C GLU A 131 -1.49 11.37 18.13
N ILE A 132 -1.14 10.09 17.94
CA ILE A 132 -0.53 9.61 16.70
C ILE A 132 -1.19 8.31 16.24
N ALA A 133 -1.36 8.15 14.94
CA ALA A 133 -1.65 6.87 14.34
C ALA A 133 -0.44 6.42 13.51
N LEU A 134 -0.03 5.17 13.70
CA LEU A 134 1.16 4.59 13.11
C LEU A 134 0.83 3.75 11.88
N THR A 135 1.82 3.55 11.03
CA THR A 135 1.71 2.56 9.95
C THR A 135 1.38 1.18 10.50
N SER A 136 0.53 0.42 9.79
CA SER A 136 0.08 -0.91 10.20
C SER A 136 1.23 -1.92 10.36
N SER A 137 2.39 -1.70 9.72
CA SER A 137 3.58 -2.53 9.87
C SER A 137 4.10 -2.58 11.32
N LEU A 138 3.88 -1.51 12.08
CA LEU A 138 4.33 -1.38 13.47
C LEU A 138 3.39 -2.03 14.51
N ARG A 139 2.24 -2.57 14.12
CA ARG A 139 1.26 -3.18 15.03
C ARG A 139 1.79 -4.39 15.83
N LYS A 140 2.91 -4.99 15.39
CA LYS A 140 3.58 -6.07 16.13
C LYS A 140 4.47 -5.52 17.26
N LYS A 141 4.99 -4.29 17.09
CA LYS A 141 5.91 -3.63 18.03
C LYS A 141 5.16 -2.79 19.06
N TYR A 142 4.06 -2.14 18.67
CA TYR A 142 3.28 -1.20 19.49
C TYR A 142 1.80 -1.60 19.57
N LYS A 143 1.14 -1.14 20.64
CA LYS A 143 -0.30 -1.32 20.88
C LYS A 143 -1.01 0.03 20.97
N ILE A 144 -2.31 0.04 20.70
CA ILE A 144 -3.16 1.21 20.94
C ILE A 144 -3.15 1.50 22.43
N GLY A 145 -2.86 2.75 22.79
CA GLY A 145 -2.72 3.23 24.16
C GLY A 145 -1.27 3.36 24.64
N ASP A 146 -0.30 2.76 23.94
CA ASP A 146 1.12 2.97 24.23
C ASP A 146 1.53 4.42 23.93
N THR A 147 2.58 4.87 24.57
CA THR A 147 3.19 6.18 24.34
C THR A 147 4.43 6.02 23.47
N LEU A 148 4.51 6.82 22.40
CA LEU A 148 5.68 6.93 21.54
C LEU A 148 6.40 8.23 21.87
N ILE A 149 7.72 8.15 22.11
CA ILE A 149 8.55 9.30 22.44
C ILE A 149 9.54 9.53 21.32
N PHE A 150 9.68 10.78 20.89
CA PHE A 150 10.66 11.19 19.90
C PHE A 150 11.81 11.94 20.54
N GLU A 151 13.00 11.77 20.00
CA GLU A 151 14.18 12.51 20.44
C GLU A 151 14.01 14.01 20.20
N SER A 152 14.62 14.79 21.09
CA SER A 152 14.66 16.24 20.98
C SER A 152 15.63 16.66 19.88
N SER A 153 15.12 16.96 18.69
CA SER A 153 15.91 17.59 17.65
C SER A 153 15.69 19.09 17.62
N LYS A 154 16.78 19.88 17.55
CA LYS A 154 16.71 21.35 17.37
C LYS A 154 16.10 21.74 16.03
N LYS A 155 15.96 20.80 15.09
CA LYS A 155 15.39 21.01 13.75
C LYS A 155 13.95 20.52 13.61
N SER A 156 13.36 19.93 14.67
CA SER A 156 11.98 19.45 14.62
C SER A 156 11.00 20.61 14.79
N ASN A 157 10.03 20.69 13.87
CA ASN A 157 8.91 21.62 13.94
C ASN A 157 7.77 21.12 14.85
N LEU A 158 7.86 19.90 15.37
CA LEU A 158 6.90 19.35 16.31
C LEU A 158 7.17 19.90 17.71
N LYS A 159 6.15 20.51 18.31
CA LYS A 159 6.22 21.09 19.66
C LYS A 159 6.17 20.02 20.75
N MET A 160 5.58 18.87 20.46
CA MET A 160 5.42 17.76 21.40
C MET A 160 6.39 16.64 21.06
N LYS A 161 6.82 15.91 22.09
CA LYS A 161 7.75 14.78 21.96
C LYS A 161 7.07 13.46 22.26
N GLU A 162 6.02 13.48 23.06
CA GLU A 162 5.30 12.30 23.53
C GLU A 162 3.94 12.24 22.83
N PHE A 163 3.64 11.11 22.23
CA PHE A 163 2.39 10.89 21.51
C PHE A 163 1.76 9.58 21.96
N LYS A 164 0.46 9.63 22.24
CA LYS A 164 -0.36 8.45 22.50
C LYS A 164 -0.78 7.80 21.20
N ILE A 165 -0.52 6.51 21.06
CA ILE A 165 -0.91 5.74 19.88
C ILE A 165 -2.41 5.44 19.95
N VAL A 166 -3.16 5.95 18.97
CA VAL A 166 -4.62 5.82 18.91
C VAL A 166 -5.13 4.96 17.76
N GLY A 167 -4.27 4.63 16.80
CA GLY A 167 -4.66 3.81 15.66
C GLY A 167 -3.50 3.34 14.81
N PHE A 168 -3.84 2.47 13.86
CA PHE A 168 -2.95 1.97 12.82
C PHE A 168 -3.57 2.25 11.46
N ILE A 169 -2.74 2.73 10.54
CA ILE A 169 -3.14 3.23 9.23
C ILE A 169 -2.28 2.67 8.10
N ASN A 170 -2.81 2.75 6.88
CA ASN A 170 -2.07 2.56 5.65
C ASN A 170 -2.19 3.81 4.77
N SER A 171 -1.12 4.14 4.07
CA SER A 171 -1.08 5.24 3.12
C SER A 171 -1.33 4.73 1.70
N SER A 172 -2.01 5.51 0.88
CA SER A 172 -2.15 5.24 -0.55
C SER A 172 -0.88 5.60 -1.35
N GLU A 173 0.02 6.38 -0.78
CA GLU A 173 1.30 6.77 -1.41
C GLU A 173 2.45 5.84 -1.06
N ILE A 174 2.41 5.20 0.13
CA ILE A 174 3.50 4.36 0.64
C ILE A 174 3.06 2.90 0.63
N TRP A 175 3.35 2.20 -0.45
CA TRP A 175 2.93 0.82 -0.69
C TRP A 175 3.88 -0.24 -0.15
N PHE A 176 5.16 0.12 0.01
CA PHE A 176 6.18 -0.81 0.46
C PHE A 176 6.77 -0.35 1.79
N THR A 177 6.85 -1.26 2.73
CA THR A 177 7.47 -1.03 4.04
C THR A 177 8.98 -1.28 4.04
N LEU A 178 9.51 -1.85 2.98
CA LEU A 178 10.93 -2.05 2.77
C LEU A 178 11.46 -0.89 1.94
N ASN A 179 12.42 -0.14 2.49
CA ASN A 179 13.02 1.03 1.85
C ASN A 179 12.01 2.17 1.60
N LEU A 180 11.56 2.79 2.67
CA LEU A 180 10.65 3.96 2.65
C LEU A 180 11.34 5.24 2.15
N GLY A 181 12.62 5.21 1.87
CA GLY A 181 13.41 6.33 1.38
C GLY A 181 14.40 6.88 2.40
N SER A 182 14.98 8.04 2.07
CA SER A 182 15.92 8.73 2.94
C SER A 182 15.20 9.62 3.96
N SER A 183 15.84 9.80 5.12
CA SER A 183 15.39 10.67 6.19
C SER A 183 16.46 11.74 6.50
N THR A 184 16.04 12.84 7.09
CA THR A 184 16.94 13.84 7.67
C THR A 184 17.23 13.57 9.16
N ALA A 185 16.64 12.53 9.73
CA ALA A 185 16.76 12.09 11.12
C ALA A 185 17.34 10.67 11.20
N GLY A 186 17.76 10.28 12.41
CA GLY A 186 18.30 8.94 12.68
C GLY A 186 19.54 8.62 11.88
N ASP A 187 19.62 7.38 11.36
CA ASP A 187 20.71 6.87 10.52
C ASP A 187 20.65 7.36 9.05
N GLY A 188 19.69 8.22 8.72
CA GLY A 188 19.46 8.71 7.36
C GLY A 188 18.51 7.87 6.52
N THR A 189 17.98 6.76 7.06
CA THR A 189 16.96 5.92 6.42
C THR A 189 15.61 6.05 7.12
N LEU A 190 14.54 6.02 6.33
CA LEU A 190 13.20 6.07 6.88
C LEU A 190 12.74 4.66 7.24
N ALA A 191 12.49 4.41 8.53
CA ALA A 191 12.05 3.11 9.03
C ALA A 191 10.52 2.97 9.06
N SER A 192 9.79 4.07 9.25
CA SER A 192 8.34 4.05 9.42
C SER A 192 7.70 5.41 9.15
N TYR A 193 6.36 5.44 9.16
CA TYR A 193 5.59 6.68 9.10
C TYR A 193 4.39 6.65 10.05
N GLY A 194 3.92 7.84 10.37
CA GLY A 194 2.71 8.04 11.17
C GLY A 194 2.02 9.35 10.83
N ILE A 195 0.81 9.53 11.35
CA ILE A 195 0.06 10.78 11.21
C ILE A 195 -0.33 11.33 12.57
N VAL A 196 -0.36 12.65 12.65
CA VAL A 196 -0.86 13.40 13.80
C VAL A 196 -2.06 14.25 13.38
N SER A 197 -2.76 14.84 14.33
CA SER A 197 -3.86 15.78 14.05
C SER A 197 -3.37 16.93 13.17
N SER A 198 -4.23 17.42 12.28
CA SER A 198 -3.97 18.57 11.40
C SER A 198 -4.09 19.92 12.11
N SER A 199 -4.37 19.93 13.43
CA SER A 199 -4.57 21.13 14.27
C SER A 199 -3.26 21.85 14.55
#